data_9f16566cddbb814a33cdd49d058a290c
#
_entry.id   9f16566cddbb814a33cdd49d058a290c
#
_cell.length_a   1.000
_cell.length_b   1.000
_cell.length_c   1.000
_cell.angle_alpha   90.00
_cell.angle_beta   90.00
_cell.angle_gamma   90.00
#
_symmetry.space_group_name_H-M   'P 1'
#
loop_
_entity.id
_entity.type
_entity.pdbx_description
1 polymer ?
#
loop_
_entity_poly.entity_id
_entity_poly.type
_entity_poly.pdbx_seq_one_letter_code
_entity_poly.pdbx_strand_id
1 'polypeptide(L)'
;MAEIEAECDRIAARRRVALRREPLYVADAAPCHPVLQACLADAIAAQGLAVRRLPSGAGHDAMVFPALAPSAMLFVRCGNGGISHHPDETLSAQDAGLATRVLLDALTRVPAAFGLGAAPT
;
A
#
# COMPACT_ATOMS: atom_id res chain seq x y z
N MET A 1 -0.42 19.88 -2.66
CA MET A 1 -1.68 20.58 -2.30
C MET A 1 -1.62 22.06 -2.71
N ALA A 2 -0.65 22.85 -2.27
CA ALA A 2 -0.57 24.30 -2.56
C ALA A 2 -0.69 24.66 -4.06
N GLU A 3 -0.09 23.90 -4.96
CA GLU A 3 -0.20 24.12 -6.41
C GLU A 3 -1.62 23.90 -6.94
N ILE A 4 -2.31 22.87 -6.45
CA ILE A 4 -3.70 22.59 -6.84
C ILE A 4 -4.61 23.72 -6.34
N GLU A 5 -4.39 24.17 -5.12
CA GLU A 5 -5.17 25.27 -4.52
C GLU A 5 -4.98 26.58 -5.30
N ALA A 6 -3.75 26.91 -5.65
CA ALA A 6 -3.45 28.09 -6.48
C ALA A 6 -4.09 28.01 -7.87
N GLU A 7 -4.13 26.82 -8.49
CA GLU A 7 -4.81 26.64 -9.78
C GLU A 7 -6.33 26.80 -9.62
N CYS A 8 -6.93 26.25 -8.58
CA CYS A 8 -8.33 26.45 -8.28
C CYS A 8 -8.69 27.93 -8.14
N ASP A 9 -7.86 28.72 -7.45
CA ASP A 9 -8.07 30.17 -7.29
C ASP A 9 -7.98 30.91 -8.62
N ARG A 10 -7.00 30.56 -9.47
CA ARG A 10 -6.89 31.13 -10.81
C ARG A 10 -8.10 30.81 -11.68
N ILE A 11 -8.61 29.59 -11.60
CA ILE A 11 -9.82 29.20 -12.34
C ILE A 11 -11.04 29.97 -11.84
N ALA A 12 -11.22 30.03 -10.51
CA ALA A 12 -12.33 30.74 -9.90
C ALA A 12 -12.34 32.21 -10.30
N ALA A 13 -11.20 32.91 -10.24
CA ALA A 13 -11.04 34.28 -10.65
C ALA A 13 -11.37 34.48 -12.13
N ARG A 14 -10.85 33.63 -13.02
CA ARG A 14 -11.10 33.69 -14.46
C ARG A 14 -12.57 33.48 -14.79
N ARG A 15 -13.25 32.61 -14.06
CA ARG A 15 -14.66 32.28 -14.27
C ARG A 15 -15.61 33.18 -13.47
N ARG A 16 -15.09 34.09 -12.65
CA ARG A 16 -15.86 34.99 -11.77
C ARG A 16 -16.84 34.25 -10.87
N VAL A 17 -16.40 33.11 -10.30
CA VAL A 17 -17.17 32.34 -9.34
C VAL A 17 -16.53 32.43 -7.96
N ALA A 18 -17.36 32.41 -6.91
CA ALA A 18 -16.87 32.32 -5.55
C ALA A 18 -16.45 30.86 -5.29
N LEU A 19 -15.27 30.68 -4.70
CA LEU A 19 -14.75 29.37 -4.29
C LEU A 19 -14.63 29.33 -2.77
N ARG A 20 -15.34 28.39 -2.14
CA ARG A 20 -15.15 28.05 -0.72
C ARG A 20 -14.49 26.67 -0.65
N ARG A 21 -13.46 26.54 0.17
CA ARG A 21 -12.81 25.26 0.47
C ARG A 21 -13.02 24.90 1.93
N GLU A 22 -13.29 23.66 2.17
CA GLU A 22 -13.42 23.12 3.51
C GLU A 22 -12.65 21.78 3.56
N PRO A 23 -11.54 21.70 4.27
CA PRO A 23 -10.83 20.45 4.42
C PRO A 23 -11.65 19.51 5.30
N LEU A 24 -12.09 18.39 4.74
CA LEU A 24 -12.86 17.38 5.47
C LEU A 24 -11.94 16.33 6.12
N TYR A 25 -10.81 16.05 5.48
CA TYR A 25 -9.87 15.04 5.94
C TYR A 25 -8.47 15.31 5.39
N VAL A 26 -7.48 15.17 6.23
CA VAL A 26 -6.07 15.22 5.85
C VAL A 26 -5.40 13.93 6.34
N ALA A 27 -4.71 13.26 5.44
CA ALA A 27 -3.92 12.06 5.76
C ALA A 27 -2.51 12.23 5.21
N ASP A 28 -1.54 11.98 6.06
CA ASP A 28 -0.15 11.90 5.65
C ASP A 28 0.16 10.57 4.96
N ALA A 29 1.22 10.56 4.16
CA ALA A 29 1.72 9.32 3.58
C ALA A 29 2.21 8.39 4.70
N ALA A 30 1.83 7.12 4.63
CA ALA A 30 2.24 6.09 5.58
C ALA A 30 3.29 5.16 4.92
N PRO A 31 4.60 5.45 5.08
CA PRO A 31 5.63 4.63 4.45
C PRO A 31 5.66 3.25 5.10
N CYS A 32 5.71 2.20 4.25
CA CYS A 32 5.92 0.84 4.71
C CYS A 32 7.32 0.65 5.31
N HIS A 33 7.42 -0.18 6.36
CA HIS A 33 8.68 -0.42 7.05
C HIS A 33 9.69 -1.17 6.15
N PRO A 34 10.95 -0.68 6.01
CA PRO A 34 11.92 -1.23 5.06
C PRO A 34 12.22 -2.72 5.26
N VAL A 35 12.32 -3.18 6.51
CA VAL A 35 12.58 -4.60 6.83
C VAL A 35 11.43 -5.48 6.37
N LEU A 36 10.18 -5.09 6.59
CA LEU A 36 9.02 -5.85 6.13
C LEU A 36 8.90 -5.85 4.60
N GLN A 37 9.23 -4.71 3.96
CA GLN A 37 9.33 -4.65 2.50
C GLN A 37 10.40 -5.60 1.94
N ALA A 38 11.54 -5.75 2.64
CA ALA A 38 12.59 -6.69 2.24
C ALA A 38 12.09 -8.14 2.39
N CYS A 39 11.47 -8.51 3.52
CA CYS A 39 10.89 -9.84 3.71
C CYS A 39 9.89 -10.20 2.60
N LEU A 40 9.00 -9.26 2.24
CA LEU A 40 8.05 -9.46 1.14
C LEU A 40 8.76 -9.58 -0.22
N ALA A 41 9.77 -8.77 -0.48
CA ALA A 41 10.54 -8.83 -1.72
C ALA A 41 11.26 -10.18 -1.88
N ASP A 42 11.91 -10.65 -0.83
CA ASP A 42 12.59 -11.95 -0.83
C ASP A 42 11.61 -13.11 -1.02
N ALA A 43 10.44 -13.05 -0.36
CA ALA A 43 9.39 -14.04 -0.53
C ALA A 43 8.81 -14.05 -1.95
N ILE A 44 8.63 -12.88 -2.59
CA ILE A 44 8.19 -12.76 -3.98
C ILE A 44 9.25 -13.36 -4.91
N ALA A 45 10.52 -13.02 -4.73
CA ALA A 45 11.63 -13.54 -5.52
C ALA A 45 11.75 -15.07 -5.38
N ALA A 46 11.54 -15.64 -4.19
CA ALA A 46 11.54 -17.07 -3.95
C ALA A 46 10.44 -17.83 -4.71
N GLN A 47 9.36 -17.16 -5.11
CA GLN A 47 8.34 -17.72 -6.02
C GLN A 47 8.70 -17.54 -7.52
N GLY A 48 9.91 -17.08 -7.84
CA GLY A 48 10.33 -16.84 -9.22
C GLY A 48 9.69 -15.62 -9.86
N LEU A 49 9.15 -14.70 -9.08
CA LEU A 49 8.46 -13.51 -9.55
C LEU A 49 9.35 -12.26 -9.51
N ALA A 50 9.14 -11.35 -10.45
CA ALA A 50 9.78 -10.04 -10.42
C ALA A 50 9.20 -9.18 -9.28
N VAL A 51 10.07 -8.67 -8.43
CA VAL A 51 9.70 -7.75 -7.36
C VAL A 51 9.35 -6.39 -7.96
N ARG A 52 8.17 -5.88 -7.64
CA ARG A 52 7.74 -4.54 -8.03
C ARG A 52 7.30 -3.77 -6.80
N ARG A 53 7.75 -2.53 -6.66
CA ARG A 53 7.33 -1.60 -5.60
C ARG A 53 6.39 -0.58 -6.20
N LEU A 54 5.21 -0.46 -5.62
CA LEU A 54 4.16 0.43 -6.09
C LEU A 54 3.69 1.31 -4.92
N PRO A 55 3.45 2.60 -5.13
CA PRO A 55 2.74 3.41 -4.17
C PRO A 55 1.25 3.04 -4.20
N SER A 56 0.59 3.04 -3.04
CA SER A 56 -0.87 3.04 -2.96
C SER A 56 -1.38 4.47 -3.06
N GLY A 57 -2.18 4.76 -4.07
CA GLY A 57 -2.85 6.06 -4.21
C GLY A 57 -4.16 6.13 -3.42
N ALA A 58 -4.67 5.00 -2.95
CA ALA A 58 -5.88 4.93 -2.15
C ALA A 58 -5.56 4.90 -0.66
N GLY A 59 -6.45 5.48 0.15
CA GLY A 59 -6.43 5.29 1.60
C GLY A 59 -6.69 3.82 1.95
N HIS A 60 -5.99 3.33 2.98
CA HIS A 60 -6.09 1.95 3.46
C HIS A 60 -5.97 1.93 4.98
N ASP A 61 -6.62 1.00 5.66
CA ASP A 61 -6.56 0.86 7.13
C ASP A 61 -5.11 0.70 7.62
N ALA A 62 -4.23 0.12 6.80
CA ALA A 62 -2.79 0.04 7.10
C ALA A 62 -2.12 1.41 7.33
N MET A 63 -2.74 2.52 6.96
CA MET A 63 -2.18 3.87 7.18
C MET A 63 -2.15 4.27 8.66
N VAL A 64 -2.99 3.67 9.50
CA VAL A 64 -3.02 3.99 10.94
C VAL A 64 -2.02 3.15 11.75
N PHE A 65 -1.59 2.00 11.24
CA PHE A 65 -0.70 1.09 11.95
C PHE A 65 0.74 1.59 12.13
N PRO A 66 1.35 2.37 11.23
CA PRO A 66 2.74 2.83 11.40
C PRO A 66 2.99 3.61 12.68
N ALA A 67 1.95 4.25 13.26
CA ALA A 67 2.04 4.90 14.56
C ALA A 67 2.14 3.91 15.74
N LEU A 68 1.76 2.65 15.54
CA LEU A 68 1.68 1.62 16.57
C LEU A 68 2.71 0.51 16.37
N ALA A 69 2.97 0.12 15.12
CA ALA A 69 3.84 -1.00 14.78
C ALA A 69 4.39 -0.88 13.35
N PRO A 70 5.55 -1.50 13.06
CA PRO A 70 6.03 -1.63 11.69
C PRO A 70 4.98 -2.30 10.79
N SER A 71 4.70 -1.70 9.64
CA SER A 71 3.68 -2.17 8.72
C SER A 71 4.20 -2.23 7.28
N ALA A 72 3.66 -3.14 6.48
CA ALA A 72 3.86 -3.20 5.04
C ALA A 72 2.61 -3.77 4.37
N MET A 73 2.50 -3.57 3.06
CA MET A 73 1.39 -4.08 2.25
C MET A 73 1.92 -4.94 1.11
N LEU A 74 1.17 -5.99 0.81
CA LEU A 74 1.35 -6.83 -0.37
C LEU A 74 0.19 -6.58 -1.34
N PHE A 75 0.50 -6.07 -2.54
CA PHE A 75 -0.47 -6.02 -3.61
C PHE A 75 -0.60 -7.38 -4.28
N VAL A 76 -1.83 -7.79 -4.53
CA VAL A 76 -2.15 -9.02 -5.25
C VAL A 76 -2.64 -8.66 -6.65
N ARG A 77 -2.18 -9.40 -7.66
CA ARG A 77 -2.67 -9.20 -9.02
C ARG A 77 -4.14 -9.53 -9.09
N CYS A 78 -4.94 -8.59 -9.57
CA CYS A 78 -6.37 -8.75 -9.80
C CYS A 78 -6.72 -8.63 -11.29
N GLY A 79 -7.93 -9.06 -11.63
CA GLY A 79 -8.46 -9.02 -13.00
C GLY A 79 -8.88 -7.62 -13.44
N ASN A 80 -9.50 -7.56 -14.60
CA ASN A 80 -10.10 -6.35 -15.17
C ASN A 80 -9.18 -5.10 -15.15
N GLY A 81 -7.91 -5.31 -15.52
CA GLY A 81 -6.92 -4.23 -15.57
C GLY A 81 -6.43 -3.72 -14.23
N GLY A 82 -6.66 -4.45 -13.13
CA GLY A 82 -6.25 -4.03 -11.79
C GLY A 82 -7.22 -3.04 -11.16
N ILE A 83 -8.48 -3.05 -11.59
CA ILE A 83 -9.52 -2.21 -11.00
C ILE A 83 -9.71 -2.56 -9.52
N SER A 84 -9.88 -1.54 -8.69
CA SER A 84 -10.12 -1.69 -7.25
C SER A 84 -11.29 -0.82 -6.81
N HIS A 85 -11.95 -1.19 -5.72
CA HIS A 85 -13.14 -0.50 -5.19
C HIS A 85 -14.30 -0.44 -6.21
N HIS A 86 -14.46 -1.48 -7.01
CA HIS A 86 -15.47 -1.57 -8.05
C HIS A 86 -16.12 -2.97 -8.05
N PRO A 87 -17.42 -3.11 -8.41
CA PRO A 87 -18.10 -4.41 -8.47
C PRO A 87 -17.42 -5.44 -9.40
N ASP A 88 -16.70 -4.97 -10.41
CA ASP A 88 -15.98 -5.82 -11.35
C ASP A 88 -14.57 -6.22 -10.89
N GLU A 89 -14.18 -5.85 -9.65
CA GLU A 89 -12.93 -6.31 -9.06
C GLU A 89 -12.97 -7.83 -8.90
N THR A 90 -11.99 -8.52 -9.49
CA THR A 90 -11.93 -9.97 -9.46
C THR A 90 -10.53 -10.46 -9.10
N LEU A 91 -10.47 -11.60 -8.44
CA LEU A 91 -9.25 -12.28 -8.08
C LEU A 91 -9.33 -13.75 -8.53
N SER A 92 -8.31 -14.22 -9.23
CA SER A 92 -8.22 -15.66 -9.57
C SER A 92 -7.79 -16.48 -8.35
N ALA A 93 -8.27 -17.73 -8.26
CA ALA A 93 -7.83 -18.67 -7.23
C ALA A 93 -6.31 -18.92 -7.30
N GLN A 94 -5.71 -18.86 -8.48
CA GLN A 94 -4.28 -18.99 -8.68
C GLN A 94 -3.52 -17.80 -8.06
N ASP A 95 -3.96 -16.57 -8.30
CA ASP A 95 -3.33 -15.37 -7.74
C ASP A 95 -3.52 -15.30 -6.22
N ALA A 96 -4.70 -15.67 -5.72
CA ALA A 96 -4.95 -15.79 -4.28
C ALA A 96 -4.02 -16.81 -3.62
N GLY A 97 -3.88 -18.00 -4.21
CA GLY A 97 -2.98 -19.04 -3.71
C GLY A 97 -1.51 -18.62 -3.76
N LEU A 98 -1.09 -17.89 -4.80
CA LEU A 98 0.25 -17.34 -4.91
C LEU A 98 0.52 -16.29 -3.82
N ALA A 99 -0.38 -15.34 -3.64
CA ALA A 99 -0.29 -14.32 -2.61
C ALA A 99 -0.21 -14.93 -1.20
N THR A 100 -0.99 -15.99 -0.95
CA THR A 100 -0.96 -16.71 0.33
C THR A 100 0.41 -17.35 0.58
N ARG A 101 1.03 -17.97 -0.42
CA ARG A 101 2.39 -18.55 -0.29
C ARG A 101 3.44 -17.47 -0.03
N VAL A 102 3.37 -16.36 -0.77
CA VAL A 102 4.29 -15.21 -0.57
C VAL A 102 4.14 -14.66 0.84
N LEU A 103 2.90 -14.46 1.30
CA LEU A 103 2.65 -13.92 2.64
C LEU A 103 3.15 -14.87 3.73
N LEU A 104 2.88 -16.17 3.61
CA LEU A 104 3.37 -17.17 4.55
C LEU A 104 4.90 -17.20 4.62
N ASP A 105 5.58 -17.21 3.47
CA ASP A 105 7.04 -17.17 3.42
C ASP A 105 7.58 -15.86 4.03
N ALA A 106 7.00 -14.71 3.70
CA ALA A 106 7.40 -13.43 4.30
C ALA A 106 7.25 -13.45 5.83
N LEU A 107 6.12 -13.94 6.35
CA LEU A 107 5.88 -14.01 7.80
C LEU A 107 6.89 -14.91 8.53
N THR A 108 7.35 -15.98 7.90
CA THR A 108 8.38 -16.86 8.49
C THR A 108 9.76 -16.19 8.55
N ARG A 109 10.02 -15.19 7.72
CA ARG A 109 11.28 -14.42 7.68
C ARG A 109 11.32 -13.29 8.72
N VAL A 110 10.16 -12.77 9.10
CA VAL A 110 10.05 -11.58 9.99
C VAL A 110 10.77 -11.76 11.33
N PRO A 111 10.66 -12.89 12.07
CA PRO A 111 11.34 -13.04 13.35
C PRO A 111 12.86 -12.85 13.23
N ALA A 112 13.49 -13.51 12.25
CA ALA A 112 14.92 -13.39 12.02
C ALA A 112 15.31 -11.98 11.57
N ALA A 113 14.51 -11.33 10.70
CA ALA A 113 14.76 -10.00 10.19
C ALA A 113 14.71 -8.90 11.27
N PHE A 114 13.96 -9.13 12.36
CA PHE A 114 13.92 -8.25 13.53
C PHE A 114 14.82 -8.72 14.68
N GLY A 115 15.67 -9.73 14.46
CA GLY A 115 16.54 -10.28 15.50
C GLY A 115 15.79 -11.06 16.59
N LEU A 116 14.53 -11.40 16.34
CA LEU A 116 13.72 -12.24 17.21
C LEU A 116 14.06 -13.71 16.92
N GLY A 117 15.28 -14.14 17.26
CA GLY A 117 15.70 -15.52 17.16
C GLY A 117 14.84 -16.42 18.08
N ALA A 118 14.74 -17.72 17.76
CA ALA A 118 14.07 -18.68 18.61
C ALA A 118 14.56 -18.53 20.06
N ALA A 119 13.61 -18.48 21.00
CA ALA A 119 13.94 -18.50 22.42
C ALA A 119 14.87 -19.69 22.67
N PRO A 120 15.93 -19.54 23.49
CA PRO A 120 16.77 -20.66 23.86
C PRO A 120 15.88 -21.73 24.49
N THR A 121 15.93 -22.95 23.96
CA THR A 121 15.27 -24.17 24.48
C THR A 121 15.82 -24.52 25.84
#